data_200b994901d88394f6a1ceec7c124123
#
_entry.id   200b994901d88394f6a1ceec7c124123
#
_cell.length_a   1.000
_cell.length_b   1.000
_cell.length_c   1.000
_cell.angle_alpha   90.00
_cell.angle_beta   90.00
_cell.angle_gamma   90.00
#
_symmetry.space_group_name_H-M   'P 1'
#
loop_
_entity.id
_entity.type
_entity.pdbx_description
1 polymer ?
#
loop_
_entity_poly.entity_id
_entity_poly.type
_entity_poly.pdbx_seq_one_letter_code
_entity_poly.pdbx_strand_id
1 'polypeptide(L)'
;TYNSEVAGRLGMGSYKNDSKLIAFFGRLSYNFKDRYFATFSLRHEGSSKFGASNKWGSFPAVSAGWRISEENFMKNIKWISDLKLRGDFGVTGNQEFDSYKSLALMQAYDLIYYNGSYIRGWGFSSNANPNLKWEKGKNWNVGVDFSLFNYRLSGSVNYYTRKQQDLLGNYSVALPPNGAAQSFVNVGTMKNTGIEIDLNWNVVKNKNFDYTLGFVGSTSNNKFVSFSNNLYEGSSYYWMSSFPLYPGNPGVLQRIEEGERIGNFVTFRYAGVDENGGWLIYSKDGEVIPIDKGTDEDKRVVGNGLPKFTMSLTHAFRYKNWDLNLYFRGNFGYQIYDVHDLYYGLQDAAPNTNVLKSAYKENSAITTGKNVHNSYFVHNGDFMKLDVATLGYTWNIDNKWVEKARFYVT
;
A
#
# COMPACT_ATOMS: atom_id res chain seq x y z
N THR A 1 3.87 13.70 31.78
CA THR A 1 4.77 14.32 32.76
C THR A 1 4.04 14.45 34.08
N TYR A 2 4.55 13.77 35.04
CA TYR A 2 4.05 13.75 36.41
C TYR A 2 4.43 15.07 37.11
N ASN A 3 3.44 15.81 37.61
CA ASN A 3 3.73 16.98 38.45
C ASN A 3 3.74 16.54 39.91
N SER A 4 4.92 16.29 40.44
CA SER A 4 5.15 15.86 41.84
C SER A 4 4.90 16.97 42.87
N GLU A 5 4.65 18.22 42.46
CA GLU A 5 4.44 19.34 43.38
C GLU A 5 3.02 19.37 43.98
N VAL A 6 2.10 18.56 43.44
CA VAL A 6 0.75 18.51 43.94
C VAL A 6 0.48 17.13 44.57
N ALA A 7 0.74 17.05 45.89
CA ALA A 7 0.43 15.86 46.68
C ALA A 7 -1.06 15.47 46.53
N GLY A 8 -1.30 14.20 46.21
CA GLY A 8 -2.65 13.66 46.04
C GLY A 8 -3.23 13.67 44.64
N ARG A 9 -2.52 14.19 43.60
CA ARG A 9 -2.92 14.11 42.17
C ARG A 9 -2.26 12.95 41.42
N LEU A 10 -2.25 11.77 42.03
CA LEU A 10 -1.92 10.56 41.31
C LEU A 10 -3.09 10.19 40.39
N GLY A 11 -2.92 10.45 39.09
CA GLY A 11 -3.87 9.99 38.11
C GLY A 11 -3.60 8.53 37.78
N MET A 12 -4.54 7.63 38.06
CA MET A 12 -4.54 6.28 37.55
C MET A 12 -5.63 6.16 36.49
N GLY A 13 -5.30 5.64 35.34
CA GLY A 13 -6.23 5.30 34.27
C GLY A 13 -6.29 3.79 34.10
N SER A 14 -7.46 3.23 33.90
CA SER A 14 -7.63 1.87 33.42
C SER A 14 -8.42 1.86 32.11
N TYR A 15 -8.07 0.94 31.26
CA TYR A 15 -8.71 0.76 29.97
C TYR A 15 -9.18 -0.68 29.84
N LYS A 16 -10.43 -0.88 29.39
CA LYS A 16 -10.98 -2.19 29.07
C LYS A 16 -11.63 -2.13 27.69
N ASN A 17 -11.20 -3.02 26.82
CA ASN A 17 -11.78 -3.22 25.49
C ASN A 17 -12.38 -4.62 25.39
N ASP A 18 -13.56 -4.73 24.81
CA ASP A 18 -14.24 -6.00 24.59
C ASP A 18 -14.83 -6.04 23.17
N SER A 19 -14.63 -7.16 22.48
CA SER A 19 -15.24 -7.42 21.19
C SER A 19 -15.58 -8.90 21.05
N LYS A 20 -16.70 -9.20 20.38
CA LYS A 20 -17.16 -10.56 20.11
C LYS A 20 -17.29 -10.77 18.62
N LEU A 21 -16.75 -11.91 18.14
CA LEU A 21 -16.81 -12.33 16.76
C LEU A 21 -17.35 -13.76 16.71
N ILE A 22 -18.36 -13.98 15.86
CA ILE A 22 -18.93 -15.31 15.60
C ILE A 22 -18.96 -15.50 14.10
N ALA A 23 -18.47 -16.65 13.63
CA ALA A 23 -18.44 -16.96 12.21
C ALA A 23 -18.91 -18.38 11.91
N PHE A 24 -19.70 -18.52 10.87
CA PHE A 24 -20.07 -19.79 10.28
C PHE A 24 -19.53 -19.85 8.87
N PHE A 25 -18.98 -20.98 8.46
CA PHE A 25 -18.49 -21.14 7.10
C PHE A 25 -18.81 -22.51 6.54
N GLY A 26 -19.00 -22.56 5.23
CA GLY A 26 -19.18 -23.79 4.47
C GLY A 26 -18.39 -23.69 3.15
N ARG A 27 -17.87 -24.84 2.69
CA ARG A 27 -17.20 -24.96 1.40
C ARG A 27 -17.64 -26.22 0.69
N LEU A 28 -17.93 -26.09 -0.60
CA LEU A 28 -18.19 -27.17 -1.52
C LEU A 28 -17.15 -27.12 -2.63
N SER A 29 -16.44 -28.21 -2.85
CA SER A 29 -15.45 -28.35 -3.93
C SER A 29 -15.85 -29.52 -4.83
N TYR A 30 -15.79 -29.28 -6.13
CA TYR A 30 -16.14 -30.24 -7.14
C TYR A 30 -14.98 -30.40 -8.13
N ASN A 31 -14.60 -31.64 -8.39
CA ASN A 31 -13.65 -32.01 -9.42
C ASN A 31 -14.27 -33.05 -10.31
N PHE A 32 -14.31 -32.78 -11.61
CA PHE A 32 -14.82 -33.73 -12.59
C PHE A 32 -13.75 -34.11 -13.60
N LYS A 33 -13.35 -35.37 -13.57
CA LYS A 33 -12.35 -35.97 -14.48
C LYS A 33 -10.98 -35.24 -14.51
N ASP A 34 -10.61 -34.56 -13.42
CA ASP A 34 -9.43 -33.72 -13.34
C ASP A 34 -9.32 -32.62 -14.44
N ARG A 35 -10.47 -32.26 -15.05
CA ARG A 35 -10.58 -31.26 -16.10
C ARG A 35 -11.33 -30.02 -15.64
N TYR A 36 -12.45 -30.21 -14.94
CA TYR A 36 -13.33 -29.13 -14.50
C TYR A 36 -13.32 -29.07 -12.99
N PHE A 37 -12.96 -27.91 -12.49
CA PHE A 37 -12.86 -27.64 -11.06
C PHE A 37 -13.82 -26.52 -10.72
N ALA A 38 -14.56 -26.67 -9.66
CA ALA A 38 -15.40 -25.60 -9.13
C ALA A 38 -15.33 -25.63 -7.60
N THR A 39 -15.27 -24.45 -7.01
CA THR A 39 -15.36 -24.31 -5.56
C THR A 39 -16.31 -23.18 -5.24
N PHE A 40 -17.22 -23.43 -4.31
CA PHE A 40 -18.06 -22.42 -3.70
C PHE A 40 -17.79 -22.39 -2.21
N SER A 41 -17.64 -21.21 -1.63
CA SER A 41 -17.55 -21.03 -0.20
C SER A 41 -18.39 -19.84 0.26
N LEU A 42 -18.96 -19.97 1.45
CA LEU A 42 -19.72 -18.91 2.10
C LEU A 42 -19.22 -18.79 3.54
N ARG A 43 -18.86 -17.58 3.94
CA ARG A 43 -18.63 -17.20 5.34
C ARG A 43 -19.70 -16.22 5.75
N HIS A 44 -20.41 -16.51 6.83
CA HIS A 44 -21.38 -15.63 7.48
C HIS A 44 -20.85 -15.28 8.86
N GLU A 45 -20.61 -14.00 9.10
CA GLU A 45 -19.84 -13.56 10.27
C GLU A 45 -20.50 -12.36 10.92
N GLY A 46 -20.57 -12.38 12.24
CA GLY A 46 -21.13 -11.31 13.06
C GLY A 46 -20.11 -10.75 14.04
N SER A 47 -20.02 -9.42 14.12
CA SER A 47 -19.14 -8.72 15.04
C SER A 47 -19.90 -7.70 15.88
N SER A 48 -19.54 -7.63 17.17
CA SER A 48 -20.11 -6.66 18.10
C SER A 48 -19.67 -5.21 17.86
N LYS A 49 -18.64 -4.99 17.02
CA LYS A 49 -18.09 -3.67 16.70
C LYS A 49 -19.02 -2.83 15.84
N PHE A 50 -19.88 -3.46 15.04
CA PHE A 50 -20.78 -2.79 14.11
C PHE A 50 -22.08 -2.31 14.71
N GLY A 51 -22.78 -1.46 13.98
CA GLY A 51 -24.10 -0.96 14.35
C GLY A 51 -25.12 -2.08 14.49
N ALA A 52 -26.17 -1.83 15.25
CA ALA A 52 -27.16 -2.84 15.66
C ALA A 52 -27.76 -3.61 14.49
N SER A 53 -28.02 -2.92 13.37
CA SER A 53 -28.64 -3.48 12.16
C SER A 53 -27.66 -4.17 11.21
N ASN A 54 -26.33 -4.02 11.40
CA ASN A 54 -25.31 -4.43 10.44
C ASN A 54 -24.20 -5.29 11.04
N LYS A 55 -24.47 -5.94 12.17
CA LYS A 55 -23.48 -6.80 12.84
C LYS A 55 -23.04 -7.97 11.98
N TRP A 56 -23.93 -8.51 11.16
CA TRP A 56 -23.69 -9.68 10.33
C TRP A 56 -23.34 -9.31 8.89
N GLY A 57 -22.31 -9.98 8.36
CA GLY A 57 -21.90 -9.89 6.96
C GLY A 57 -21.82 -11.27 6.31
N SER A 58 -22.17 -11.36 5.03
CA SER A 58 -22.00 -12.56 4.22
C SER A 58 -20.92 -12.34 3.17
N PHE A 59 -19.99 -13.28 3.09
CA PHE A 59 -18.79 -13.21 2.27
C PHE A 59 -18.70 -14.47 1.39
N PRO A 60 -19.40 -14.48 0.24
CA PRO A 60 -19.32 -15.56 -0.72
C PRO A 60 -18.02 -15.51 -1.51
N ALA A 61 -17.52 -16.68 -1.91
CA ALA A 61 -16.49 -16.81 -2.93
C ALA A 61 -16.77 -18.00 -3.83
N VAL A 62 -16.44 -17.83 -5.11
CA VAL A 62 -16.58 -18.86 -6.13
C VAL A 62 -15.31 -18.88 -6.97
N SER A 63 -14.84 -20.09 -7.33
CA SER A 63 -13.77 -20.26 -8.30
C SER A 63 -14.13 -21.36 -9.28
N ALA A 64 -13.64 -21.22 -10.51
CA ALA A 64 -13.74 -22.21 -11.55
C ALA A 64 -12.36 -22.41 -12.21
N GLY A 65 -12.08 -23.64 -12.61
CA GLY A 65 -10.89 -23.99 -13.34
C GLY A 65 -11.19 -25.01 -14.44
N TRP A 66 -10.57 -24.81 -15.59
CA TRP A 66 -10.65 -25.71 -16.72
C TRP A 66 -9.25 -26.11 -17.17
N ARG A 67 -8.92 -27.39 -17.01
CA ARG A 67 -7.66 -27.95 -17.48
C ARG A 67 -7.80 -28.32 -18.94
N ILE A 68 -7.48 -27.37 -19.80
CA ILE A 68 -7.66 -27.45 -21.25
C ILE A 68 -6.78 -28.56 -21.84
N SER A 69 -5.58 -28.75 -21.29
CA SER A 69 -4.64 -29.78 -21.75
C SER A 69 -5.19 -31.20 -21.70
N GLU A 70 -6.20 -31.48 -20.85
CA GLU A 70 -6.82 -32.81 -20.76
C GLU A 70 -7.94 -33.03 -21.80
N GLU A 71 -8.26 -32.03 -22.60
CA GLU A 71 -9.27 -32.14 -23.63
C GLU A 71 -8.76 -32.91 -24.87
N ASN A 72 -9.65 -33.60 -25.54
CA ASN A 72 -9.31 -34.46 -26.67
C ASN A 72 -8.66 -33.69 -27.82
N PHE A 73 -9.09 -32.43 -28.05
CA PHE A 73 -8.54 -31.57 -29.11
C PHE A 73 -7.12 -31.07 -28.81
N MET A 74 -6.67 -31.15 -27.55
CA MET A 74 -5.32 -30.74 -27.12
C MET A 74 -4.30 -31.85 -27.19
N LYS A 75 -4.70 -33.11 -27.21
CA LYS A 75 -3.80 -34.27 -27.13
C LYS A 75 -2.74 -34.35 -28.24
N ASN A 76 -2.99 -33.74 -29.38
CA ASN A 76 -2.05 -33.69 -30.50
C ASN A 76 -1.02 -32.57 -30.39
N ILE A 77 -1.17 -31.64 -29.45
CA ILE A 77 -0.31 -30.48 -29.26
C ILE A 77 0.80 -30.83 -28.27
N LYS A 78 1.85 -31.48 -28.75
CA LYS A 78 2.93 -32.06 -27.90
C LYS A 78 3.79 -31.04 -27.13
N TRP A 79 3.83 -29.78 -27.56
CA TRP A 79 4.62 -28.75 -26.89
C TRP A 79 3.93 -28.15 -25.66
N ILE A 80 2.63 -28.35 -25.49
CA ILE A 80 1.87 -27.99 -24.31
C ILE A 80 1.82 -29.21 -23.39
N SER A 81 2.44 -29.14 -22.22
CA SER A 81 2.45 -30.21 -21.22
C SER A 81 1.31 -30.09 -20.23
N ASP A 82 0.93 -28.86 -19.87
CA ASP A 82 -0.25 -28.53 -19.07
C ASP A 82 -0.75 -27.13 -19.43
N LEU A 83 -2.06 -26.97 -19.44
CA LEU A 83 -2.70 -25.68 -19.67
C LEU A 83 -4.02 -25.63 -18.90
N LYS A 84 -4.13 -24.69 -17.96
CA LYS A 84 -5.31 -24.50 -17.13
C LYS A 84 -5.74 -23.05 -17.12
N LEU A 85 -6.98 -22.82 -17.50
CA LEU A 85 -7.65 -21.54 -17.31
C LEU A 85 -8.34 -21.55 -15.95
N ARG A 86 -8.25 -20.46 -15.21
CA ARG A 86 -8.93 -20.30 -13.93
C ARG A 86 -9.50 -18.90 -13.76
N GLY A 87 -10.59 -18.81 -13.00
CA GLY A 87 -11.18 -17.56 -12.61
C GLY A 87 -11.80 -17.69 -11.24
N ASP A 88 -11.73 -16.62 -10.48
CA ASP A 88 -12.34 -16.53 -9.17
C ASP A 88 -12.97 -15.17 -8.90
N PHE A 89 -13.99 -15.20 -8.08
CA PHE A 89 -14.61 -14.03 -7.49
C PHE A 89 -14.79 -14.28 -6.01
N GLY A 90 -14.44 -13.28 -5.19
CA GLY A 90 -14.64 -13.38 -3.75
C GLY A 90 -14.98 -12.04 -3.13
N VAL A 91 -15.84 -12.09 -2.12
CA VAL A 91 -16.14 -10.97 -1.24
C VAL A 91 -15.44 -11.19 0.10
N THR A 92 -14.71 -10.19 0.57
CA THR A 92 -14.06 -10.17 1.88
C THR A 92 -14.63 -9.06 2.74
N GLY A 93 -14.70 -9.27 4.06
CA GLY A 93 -15.09 -8.26 5.03
C GLY A 93 -13.89 -7.78 5.84
N ASN A 94 -13.88 -6.50 6.20
CA ASN A 94 -12.91 -5.92 7.13
C ASN A 94 -13.63 -5.31 8.32
N GLN A 95 -13.11 -5.57 9.54
CA GLN A 95 -13.55 -5.02 10.82
C GLN A 95 -12.38 -4.49 11.65
N GLU A 96 -11.25 -4.18 11.02
CA GLU A 96 -10.03 -3.73 11.69
C GLU A 96 -10.16 -2.27 12.10
N PHE A 97 -10.84 -2.05 13.22
CA PHE A 97 -10.98 -0.77 13.90
C PHE A 97 -11.30 -0.99 15.39
N ASP A 98 -11.17 0.06 16.19
CA ASP A 98 -11.39 0.00 17.63
C ASP A 98 -12.84 -0.36 17.98
N SER A 99 -13.04 -1.04 19.10
CA SER A 99 -14.39 -1.32 19.63
C SER A 99 -15.14 -0.04 19.96
N TYR A 100 -16.46 -0.14 19.98
CA TYR A 100 -17.38 0.93 20.39
C TYR A 100 -17.51 2.12 19.42
N LYS A 101 -16.87 2.11 18.25
CA LYS A 101 -16.98 3.19 17.25
C LYS A 101 -18.40 3.40 16.69
N SER A 102 -19.31 2.43 16.88
CA SER A 102 -20.72 2.57 16.54
C SER A 102 -21.56 3.29 17.60
N LEU A 103 -20.98 3.56 18.78
CA LEU A 103 -21.68 4.14 19.92
C LEU A 103 -21.35 5.63 20.09
N ALA A 104 -22.28 6.37 20.68
CA ALA A 104 -21.98 7.68 21.24
C ALA A 104 -21.16 7.49 22.52
N LEU A 105 -19.95 8.03 22.51
CA LEU A 105 -19.07 7.98 23.68
C LEU A 105 -18.90 9.38 24.23
N MET A 106 -18.79 9.46 25.54
CA MET A 106 -18.47 10.70 26.26
C MET A 106 -17.06 10.63 26.82
N GLN A 107 -16.41 11.78 26.90
CA GLN A 107 -15.11 11.93 27.55
C GLN A 107 -15.12 13.13 28.49
N ALA A 108 -14.24 13.07 29.47
CA ALA A 108 -13.99 14.19 30.32
C ALA A 108 -13.10 15.20 29.57
N TYR A 109 -13.50 16.46 29.60
CA TYR A 109 -12.71 17.58 29.13
C TYR A 109 -12.01 18.30 30.29
N ASP A 110 -11.39 19.43 29.99
CA ASP A 110 -10.76 20.27 31.00
C ASP A 110 -11.75 20.82 32.04
N LEU A 111 -11.19 21.35 33.09
CA LEU A 111 -11.98 21.98 34.14
C LEU A 111 -12.62 23.26 33.60
N ILE A 112 -13.93 23.38 33.78
CA ILE A 112 -14.69 24.60 33.53
C ILE A 112 -15.01 25.29 34.85
N TYR A 113 -14.88 26.63 34.90
CA TYR A 113 -15.28 27.38 36.05
C TYR A 113 -16.79 27.63 36.04
N TYR A 114 -17.50 27.11 37.01
CA TYR A 114 -18.93 27.26 37.11
C TYR A 114 -19.33 27.47 38.58
N ASN A 115 -20.14 28.48 38.83
CA ASN A 115 -20.70 28.82 40.17
C ASN A 115 -19.66 28.82 41.30
N GLY A 116 -18.51 29.50 41.07
CA GLY A 116 -17.47 29.65 42.09
C GLY A 116 -16.50 28.49 42.24
N SER A 117 -16.65 27.42 41.44
CA SER A 117 -15.81 26.22 41.52
C SER A 117 -15.39 25.71 40.16
N TYR A 118 -14.23 25.02 40.13
CA TYR A 118 -13.78 24.30 38.92
C TYR A 118 -14.41 22.92 38.93
N ILE A 119 -15.25 22.64 37.93
CA ILE A 119 -15.88 21.35 37.72
C ILE A 119 -15.35 20.72 36.42
N ARG A 120 -15.33 19.39 36.39
CA ARG A 120 -14.92 18.67 35.18
C ARG A 120 -16.04 18.70 34.15
N GLY A 121 -15.74 19.24 32.97
CA GLY A 121 -16.64 19.18 31.81
C GLY A 121 -16.71 17.76 31.21
N TRP A 122 -17.89 17.41 30.69
CA TRP A 122 -18.12 16.18 29.92
C TRP A 122 -18.76 16.50 28.60
N GLY A 123 -18.34 15.83 27.54
CA GLY A 123 -18.92 16.03 26.23
C GLY A 123 -18.72 14.80 25.33
N PHE A 124 -19.34 14.81 24.17
CA PHE A 124 -19.23 13.71 23.23
C PHE A 124 -17.83 13.63 22.62
N SER A 125 -17.22 12.46 22.64
CA SER A 125 -15.99 12.13 21.93
C SER A 125 -16.24 11.46 20.59
N SER A 126 -17.43 10.84 20.42
CA SER A 126 -17.87 10.28 19.14
C SER A 126 -19.38 10.31 19.02
N ASN A 127 -19.88 10.42 17.79
CA ASN A 127 -21.29 10.30 17.46
C ASN A 127 -21.69 8.82 17.32
N ALA A 128 -22.94 8.48 17.66
CA ALA A 128 -23.47 7.17 17.38
C ALA A 128 -23.62 6.93 15.87
N ASN A 129 -23.26 5.73 15.41
CA ASN A 129 -23.56 5.29 14.06
C ASN A 129 -24.19 3.88 14.08
N PRO A 130 -25.51 3.77 14.24
CA PRO A 130 -26.22 2.50 14.23
C PRO A 130 -26.15 1.79 12.86
N ASN A 131 -25.81 2.52 11.80
CA ASN A 131 -25.68 2.00 10.44
C ASN A 131 -24.26 1.56 10.08
N LEU A 132 -23.31 1.64 11.01
CA LEU A 132 -21.94 1.19 10.79
C LEU A 132 -21.93 -0.27 10.37
N LYS A 133 -21.34 -0.56 9.21
CA LYS A 133 -21.35 -1.87 8.56
C LYS A 133 -19.94 -2.31 8.14
N TRP A 134 -19.85 -3.58 7.71
CA TRP A 134 -18.64 -4.17 7.17
C TRP A 134 -18.12 -3.42 5.95
N GLU A 135 -16.85 -3.09 5.94
CA GLU A 135 -16.13 -2.71 4.74
C GLU A 135 -15.98 -3.95 3.85
N LYS A 136 -16.25 -3.85 2.55
CA LYS A 136 -16.30 -4.98 1.62
C LYS A 136 -15.28 -4.86 0.51
N GLY A 137 -14.42 -5.88 0.40
CA GLY A 137 -13.55 -6.09 -0.74
C GLY A 137 -14.16 -7.05 -1.74
N LYS A 138 -14.37 -6.61 -2.99
CA LYS A 138 -14.79 -7.45 -4.12
C LYS A 138 -13.57 -7.70 -4.99
N ASN A 139 -13.19 -8.98 -5.09
CA ASN A 139 -11.99 -9.40 -5.79
C ASN A 139 -12.38 -10.27 -6.98
N TRP A 140 -11.82 -9.96 -8.16
CA TRP A 140 -11.89 -10.77 -9.36
C TRP A 140 -10.48 -11.12 -9.80
N ASN A 141 -10.28 -12.36 -10.18
CA ASN A 141 -9.03 -12.82 -10.74
C ASN A 141 -9.33 -13.77 -11.91
N VAL A 142 -8.62 -13.60 -13.01
CA VAL A 142 -8.61 -14.52 -14.16
C VAL A 142 -7.16 -14.82 -14.47
N GLY A 143 -6.83 -16.09 -14.59
CA GLY A 143 -5.46 -16.52 -14.80
C GLY A 143 -5.33 -17.74 -15.67
N VAL A 144 -4.16 -17.86 -16.26
CA VAL A 144 -3.74 -19.03 -17.04
C VAL A 144 -2.50 -19.61 -16.39
N ASP A 145 -2.56 -20.88 -16.00
CA ASP A 145 -1.40 -21.66 -15.58
C ASP A 145 -0.95 -22.53 -16.75
N PHE A 146 0.33 -22.58 -17.04
CA PHE A 146 0.84 -23.33 -18.17
C PHE A 146 2.16 -24.05 -17.85
N SER A 147 2.36 -25.16 -18.51
CA SER A 147 3.66 -25.86 -18.59
C SER A 147 3.87 -26.30 -20.04
N LEU A 148 5.04 -25.94 -20.57
CA LEU A 148 5.38 -26.11 -21.97
C LEU A 148 6.68 -26.90 -22.13
N PHE A 149 6.88 -27.52 -23.30
CA PHE A 149 8.11 -28.19 -23.70
C PHE A 149 8.56 -29.27 -22.68
N ASN A 150 7.66 -30.19 -22.35
CA ASN A 150 7.90 -31.24 -21.34
C ASN A 150 8.27 -30.63 -19.96
N TYR A 151 7.48 -29.66 -19.50
CA TYR A 151 7.67 -28.97 -18.21
C TYR A 151 8.99 -28.17 -18.11
N ARG A 152 9.63 -27.84 -19.24
CA ARG A 152 10.83 -26.98 -19.22
C ARG A 152 10.52 -25.53 -18.94
N LEU A 153 9.41 -25.02 -19.42
CA LEU A 153 8.89 -23.70 -19.12
C LEU A 153 7.54 -23.85 -18.43
N SER A 154 7.42 -23.36 -17.23
CA SER A 154 6.16 -23.30 -16.49
C SER A 154 5.93 -21.90 -15.96
N GLY A 155 4.67 -21.56 -15.74
CA GLY A 155 4.34 -20.25 -15.19
C GLY A 155 2.84 -20.01 -15.10
N SER A 156 2.54 -18.80 -14.67
CA SER A 156 1.18 -18.28 -14.64
C SER A 156 1.13 -16.82 -15.07
N VAL A 157 0.02 -16.44 -15.67
CA VAL A 157 -0.32 -15.04 -15.94
C VAL A 157 -1.69 -14.78 -15.34
N ASN A 158 -1.79 -13.77 -14.50
CA ASN A 158 -3.00 -13.40 -13.78
C ASN A 158 -3.37 -11.96 -14.08
N TYR A 159 -4.63 -11.69 -14.31
CA TYR A 159 -5.22 -10.36 -14.24
C TYR A 159 -6.13 -10.28 -13.04
N TYR A 160 -5.93 -9.29 -12.19
CA TYR A 160 -6.75 -9.08 -11.01
C TYR A 160 -7.37 -7.68 -10.97
N THR A 161 -8.51 -7.60 -10.31
CA THR A 161 -9.12 -6.35 -9.89
C THR A 161 -9.72 -6.52 -8.51
N ARG A 162 -9.38 -5.59 -7.62
CA ARG A 162 -9.90 -5.51 -6.27
C ARG A 162 -10.56 -4.16 -6.05
N LYS A 163 -11.83 -4.18 -5.66
CA LYS A 163 -12.60 -2.99 -5.31
C LYS A 163 -12.95 -3.04 -3.84
N GLN A 164 -12.38 -2.13 -3.05
CA GLN A 164 -12.70 -1.95 -1.64
C GLN A 164 -13.77 -0.87 -1.53
N GLN A 165 -14.93 -1.22 -0.97
CA GLN A 165 -16.10 -0.36 -0.83
C GLN A 165 -16.46 -0.18 0.63
N ASP A 166 -17.19 0.90 0.94
CA ASP A 166 -17.62 1.20 2.29
C ASP A 166 -16.42 1.31 3.26
N LEU A 167 -15.34 1.99 2.83
CA LEU A 167 -14.15 2.20 3.64
C LEU A 167 -14.52 2.84 4.98
N LEU A 168 -13.91 2.35 6.04
CA LEU A 168 -14.14 2.82 7.41
C LEU A 168 -13.22 3.99 7.74
N GLY A 169 -13.78 5.09 8.25
CA GLY A 169 -12.99 6.27 8.62
C GLY A 169 -13.78 7.31 9.38
N ASN A 170 -13.04 8.27 9.94
CA ASN A 170 -13.63 9.46 10.56
C ASN A 170 -13.99 10.49 9.50
N TYR A 171 -15.22 10.96 9.54
CA TYR A 171 -15.75 12.02 8.68
C TYR A 171 -16.15 13.23 9.50
N SER A 172 -15.78 14.42 9.04
CA SER A 172 -16.22 15.67 9.64
C SER A 172 -17.71 15.86 9.40
N VAL A 173 -18.42 16.25 10.44
CA VAL A 173 -19.87 16.49 10.41
C VAL A 173 -20.20 17.84 11.04
N ALA A 174 -21.33 18.42 10.64
CA ALA A 174 -21.76 19.73 11.15
C ALA A 174 -22.09 19.69 12.64
N LEU A 175 -21.74 20.75 13.35
CA LEU A 175 -22.13 21.00 14.73
C LEU A 175 -22.96 22.31 14.78
N PRO A 176 -24.16 22.30 15.35
CA PRO A 176 -25.07 21.19 15.57
C PRO A 176 -25.58 20.60 14.24
N PRO A 177 -26.28 19.47 14.15
CA PRO A 177 -26.93 18.74 15.26
C PRO A 177 -26.10 17.62 15.90
N ASN A 178 -24.89 17.36 15.39
CA ASN A 178 -24.03 16.31 15.94
C ASN A 178 -23.41 16.76 17.27
N GLY A 179 -23.16 15.80 18.17
CA GLY A 179 -22.52 16.05 19.46
C GLY A 179 -20.99 16.13 19.40
N ALA A 180 -20.38 15.47 18.41
CA ALA A 180 -18.95 15.52 18.13
C ALA A 180 -18.70 15.93 16.67
N ALA A 181 -17.58 16.61 16.41
CA ALA A 181 -17.23 17.14 15.08
C ALA A 181 -16.89 16.05 14.02
N GLN A 182 -16.75 14.81 14.46
CA GLN A 182 -16.46 13.68 13.59
C GLN A 182 -17.39 12.50 13.90
N SER A 183 -17.76 11.77 12.85
CA SER A 183 -18.47 10.50 12.93
C SER A 183 -17.65 9.41 12.25
N PHE A 184 -17.60 8.23 12.86
CA PHE A 184 -16.96 7.06 12.26
C PHE A 184 -17.98 6.36 11.35
N VAL A 185 -17.70 6.33 10.05
CA VAL A 185 -18.67 5.95 9.03
C VAL A 185 -18.05 5.11 7.91
N ASN A 186 -18.91 4.49 7.11
CA ASN A 186 -18.52 3.77 5.90
C ASN A 186 -18.63 4.70 4.71
N VAL A 187 -17.53 5.29 4.27
CA VAL A 187 -17.50 6.17 3.11
C VAL A 187 -16.21 5.94 2.33
N GLY A 188 -16.32 5.97 1.03
CA GLY A 188 -15.19 5.85 0.15
C GLY A 188 -15.09 4.49 -0.53
N THR A 189 -14.41 4.55 -1.66
CA THR A 189 -14.16 3.40 -2.53
C THR A 189 -12.76 3.50 -3.12
N MET A 190 -12.01 2.40 -3.02
CA MET A 190 -10.71 2.24 -3.67
C MET A 190 -10.77 1.10 -4.69
N LYS A 191 -9.96 1.19 -5.73
CA LYS A 191 -9.80 0.13 -6.73
C LYS A 191 -8.33 -0.11 -7.02
N ASN A 192 -7.93 -1.38 -7.04
CA ASN A 192 -6.62 -1.80 -7.50
C ASN A 192 -6.77 -2.82 -8.63
N THR A 193 -6.00 -2.63 -9.72
CA THR A 193 -5.97 -3.54 -10.87
C THR A 193 -4.53 -3.78 -11.28
N GLY A 194 -4.24 -4.99 -11.74
CA GLY A 194 -2.90 -5.31 -12.19
C GLY A 194 -2.80 -6.64 -12.92
N ILE A 195 -1.62 -6.89 -13.42
CA ILE A 195 -1.21 -8.16 -14.04
C ILE A 195 -0.05 -8.69 -13.23
N GLU A 196 -0.09 -9.99 -12.95
CA GLU A 196 0.99 -10.74 -12.29
C GLU A 196 1.46 -11.84 -13.23
N ILE A 197 2.76 -11.98 -13.35
CA ILE A 197 3.42 -13.00 -14.18
C ILE A 197 4.42 -13.72 -13.30
N ASP A 198 4.35 -15.03 -13.31
CA ASP A 198 5.36 -15.93 -12.71
C ASP A 198 5.85 -16.90 -13.78
N LEU A 199 7.15 -16.96 -14.00
CA LEU A 199 7.77 -17.85 -14.98
C LEU A 199 8.94 -18.59 -14.34
N ASN A 200 9.00 -19.88 -14.61
CA ASN A 200 10.13 -20.72 -14.26
C ASN A 200 10.59 -21.49 -15.49
N TRP A 201 11.81 -21.28 -15.91
CA TRP A 201 12.37 -21.85 -17.14
C TRP A 201 13.65 -22.64 -16.87
N ASN A 202 13.58 -23.93 -17.09
CA ASN A 202 14.76 -24.80 -17.15
C ASN A 202 15.44 -24.60 -18.51
N VAL A 203 16.30 -23.58 -18.61
CA VAL A 203 16.95 -23.16 -19.88
C VAL A 203 17.87 -24.25 -20.38
N VAL A 204 18.72 -24.77 -19.49
CA VAL A 204 19.60 -25.90 -19.77
C VAL A 204 19.44 -26.94 -18.66
N LYS A 205 19.30 -28.20 -19.04
CA LYS A 205 19.27 -29.31 -18.11
C LYS A 205 19.99 -30.50 -18.71
N ASN A 206 21.17 -30.81 -18.19
CA ASN A 206 21.93 -31.98 -18.56
C ASN A 206 22.63 -32.59 -17.34
N LYS A 207 23.39 -33.69 -17.55
CA LYS A 207 24.01 -34.44 -16.45
C LYS A 207 24.93 -33.58 -15.55
N ASN A 208 25.63 -32.62 -16.13
CA ASN A 208 26.68 -31.87 -15.42
C ASN A 208 26.31 -30.42 -15.16
N PHE A 209 25.38 -29.87 -15.93
CA PHE A 209 25.04 -28.45 -15.85
C PHE A 209 23.53 -28.24 -15.94
N ASP A 210 22.95 -27.54 -14.96
CA ASP A 210 21.58 -27.06 -14.96
C ASP A 210 21.59 -25.55 -14.83
N TYR A 211 20.75 -24.90 -15.61
CA TYR A 211 20.46 -23.49 -15.48
C TYR A 211 18.95 -23.26 -15.51
N THR A 212 18.46 -22.70 -14.42
CA THR A 212 17.05 -22.30 -14.27
C THR A 212 16.96 -20.79 -14.14
N LEU A 213 16.04 -20.20 -14.89
CA LEU A 213 15.68 -18.80 -14.84
C LEU A 213 14.28 -18.66 -14.27
N GLY A 214 14.15 -17.96 -13.16
CA GLY A 214 12.88 -17.55 -12.56
C GLY A 214 12.62 -16.07 -12.84
N PHE A 215 11.39 -15.72 -13.20
CA PHE A 215 10.93 -14.34 -13.36
C PHE A 215 9.60 -14.18 -12.65
N VAL A 216 9.49 -13.16 -11.79
CA VAL A 216 8.21 -12.71 -11.24
C VAL A 216 8.06 -11.24 -11.57
N GLY A 217 6.93 -10.85 -12.13
CA GLY A 217 6.62 -9.46 -12.47
C GLY A 217 5.20 -9.11 -12.09
N SER A 218 4.99 -7.89 -11.62
CA SER A 218 3.68 -7.40 -11.21
C SER A 218 3.50 -5.93 -11.58
N THR A 219 2.31 -5.61 -12.10
CA THR A 219 1.86 -4.22 -12.25
C THR A 219 0.79 -3.91 -11.21
N SER A 220 0.72 -2.66 -10.77
CA SER A 220 -0.32 -2.20 -9.85
C SER A 220 -0.81 -0.80 -10.23
N ASN A 221 -2.12 -0.67 -10.39
CA ASN A 221 -2.79 0.59 -10.62
C ASN A 221 -3.87 0.78 -9.56
N ASN A 222 -3.50 1.42 -8.47
CA ASN A 222 -4.37 1.72 -7.36
C ASN A 222 -4.95 3.14 -7.50
N LYS A 223 -6.27 3.24 -7.43
CA LYS A 223 -6.99 4.51 -7.54
C LYS A 223 -7.94 4.67 -6.37
N PHE A 224 -8.06 5.89 -5.91
CA PHE A 224 -9.18 6.29 -5.07
C PHE A 224 -10.36 6.63 -5.98
N VAL A 225 -11.51 5.98 -5.78
CA VAL A 225 -12.64 6.11 -6.71
C VAL A 225 -13.61 7.18 -6.25
N SER A 226 -13.92 7.21 -4.95
CA SER A 226 -14.84 8.20 -4.38
C SER A 226 -14.66 8.35 -2.87
N PHE A 227 -14.81 9.60 -2.38
CA PHE A 227 -14.92 9.95 -0.96
C PHE A 227 -16.38 10.12 -0.52
N SER A 228 -17.33 9.92 -1.41
CA SER A 228 -18.74 10.19 -1.15
C SER A 228 -19.59 8.91 -1.26
N ASN A 229 -20.73 8.93 -0.62
CA ASN A 229 -21.81 7.96 -0.81
C ASN A 229 -23.18 8.70 -0.71
N ASN A 230 -24.27 7.95 -0.74
CA ASN A 230 -25.62 8.50 -0.69
C ASN A 230 -25.97 9.26 0.59
N LEU A 231 -25.19 9.10 1.66
CA LEU A 231 -25.44 9.72 2.97
C LEU A 231 -24.43 10.81 3.32
N TYR A 232 -23.24 10.73 2.74
CA TYR A 232 -22.12 11.64 3.03
C TYR A 232 -21.52 12.14 1.74
N GLU A 233 -21.61 13.45 1.53
CA GLU A 233 -20.94 14.15 0.44
C GLU A 233 -19.60 14.68 0.98
N GLY A 234 -18.51 14.15 0.46
CA GLY A 234 -17.16 14.54 0.83
C GLY A 234 -16.51 15.44 -0.22
N SER A 235 -15.38 16.03 0.12
CA SER A 235 -14.52 16.71 -0.83
C SER A 235 -13.99 15.71 -1.87
N SER A 236 -13.76 16.14 -3.10
CA SER A 236 -13.17 15.32 -4.16
C SER A 236 -11.71 14.96 -3.91
N TYR A 237 -11.07 15.56 -2.93
CA TYR A 237 -9.69 15.28 -2.53
C TYR A 237 -9.47 15.44 -1.02
N TYR A 238 -8.41 14.83 -0.57
CA TYR A 238 -7.94 14.89 0.82
C TYR A 238 -6.42 15.03 0.85
N TRP A 239 -5.92 16.04 1.58
CA TRP A 239 -4.51 16.21 1.84
C TRP A 239 -4.05 15.27 2.95
N MET A 240 -2.94 14.57 2.72
CA MET A 240 -2.29 13.76 3.75
C MET A 240 -1.70 14.66 4.83
N SER A 241 -1.38 14.09 5.99
CA SER A 241 -0.74 14.85 7.06
C SER A 241 0.62 15.40 6.62
N SER A 242 0.94 16.62 7.05
CA SER A 242 2.27 17.20 6.88
C SER A 242 3.29 16.48 7.77
N PHE A 243 4.56 16.49 7.35
CA PHE A 243 5.69 16.08 8.20
C PHE A 243 6.41 17.34 8.67
N PRO A 244 6.02 17.94 9.80
CA PRO A 244 6.71 19.10 10.34
C PRO A 244 8.06 18.66 10.87
N LEU A 245 9.12 18.94 10.12
CA LEU A 245 10.51 18.79 10.54
C LEU A 245 11.12 20.17 10.75
N TYR A 246 12.04 20.29 11.67
CA TYR A 246 12.82 21.51 11.84
C TYR A 246 13.93 21.58 10.77
N PRO A 247 14.19 22.76 10.12
CA PRO A 247 13.55 24.05 10.36
C PRO A 247 12.30 24.27 9.50
N GLY A 248 11.14 24.40 10.14
CA GLY A 248 9.91 24.84 9.48
C GLY A 248 8.98 23.69 9.05
N ASN A 249 7.91 24.09 8.39
CA ASN A 249 6.90 23.16 7.86
C ASN A 249 6.60 23.55 6.40
N PRO A 250 7.08 22.78 5.42
CA PRO A 250 6.85 23.06 4.01
C PRO A 250 5.40 22.82 3.55
N GLY A 251 4.53 22.36 4.47
CA GLY A 251 3.15 22.01 4.16
C GLY A 251 2.94 20.55 3.83
N VAL A 252 1.98 20.26 2.98
CA VAL A 252 1.57 18.90 2.57
C VAL A 252 1.97 18.63 1.14
N LEU A 253 2.54 17.47 0.89
CA LEU A 253 3.01 17.05 -0.43
C LEU A 253 2.05 16.07 -1.11
N GLN A 254 1.44 15.17 -0.33
CA GLN A 254 0.62 14.09 -0.88
C GLN A 254 -0.87 14.43 -0.79
N ARG A 255 -1.56 14.26 -1.91
CA ARG A 255 -3.01 14.42 -2.02
C ARG A 255 -3.62 13.14 -2.58
N ILE A 256 -4.64 12.64 -1.90
CA ILE A 256 -5.51 11.59 -2.42
C ILE A 256 -6.69 12.29 -3.09
N GLU A 257 -6.96 11.96 -4.34
CA GLU A 257 -7.97 12.60 -5.17
C GLU A 257 -8.79 11.55 -5.91
N GLU A 258 -10.09 11.83 -6.09
CA GLU A 258 -11.00 10.94 -6.80
C GLU A 258 -10.56 10.74 -8.26
N GLY A 259 -10.55 9.50 -8.71
CA GLY A 259 -10.11 9.12 -10.05
C GLY A 259 -8.60 9.01 -10.22
N GLU A 260 -7.80 9.53 -9.27
CA GLU A 260 -6.35 9.56 -9.34
C GLU A 260 -5.68 8.38 -8.62
N ARG A 261 -4.41 8.16 -8.93
CA ARG A 261 -3.57 7.16 -8.23
C ARG A 261 -3.25 7.64 -6.82
N ILE A 262 -3.28 6.70 -5.88
CA ILE A 262 -2.77 6.94 -4.53
C ILE A 262 -1.25 7.07 -4.57
N GLY A 263 -0.70 7.93 -3.71
CA GLY A 263 0.74 8.18 -3.64
C GLY A 263 1.25 9.30 -4.56
N ASN A 264 0.35 10.07 -5.16
CA ASN A 264 0.71 11.23 -5.97
C ASN A 264 1.36 12.32 -5.10
N PHE A 265 2.49 12.85 -5.61
CA PHE A 265 3.07 14.10 -5.14
C PHE A 265 2.40 15.26 -5.87
N VAL A 266 1.76 16.16 -5.13
CA VAL A 266 1.01 17.30 -5.67
C VAL A 266 1.62 18.58 -5.13
N THR A 267 2.34 19.30 -5.99
CA THR A 267 3.06 20.50 -5.60
C THR A 267 3.35 21.38 -6.83
N PHE A 268 4.10 22.45 -6.62
CA PHE A 268 4.52 23.37 -7.67
C PHE A 268 5.51 22.72 -8.63
N ARG A 269 5.37 23.04 -9.93
CA ARG A 269 6.36 22.66 -10.95
C ARG A 269 7.50 23.66 -10.93
N TYR A 270 8.71 23.20 -10.67
CA TYR A 270 9.94 23.99 -10.69
C TYR A 270 10.21 24.54 -12.11
N ALA A 271 10.51 25.83 -12.21
CA ALA A 271 10.83 26.52 -13.45
C ALA A 271 12.26 27.12 -13.48
N GLY A 272 12.92 27.18 -12.31
CA GLY A 272 14.26 27.76 -12.20
C GLY A 272 14.47 28.49 -10.87
N VAL A 273 15.55 29.27 -10.85
CA VAL A 273 15.91 30.16 -9.72
C VAL A 273 16.07 31.57 -10.30
N ASP A 274 15.59 32.57 -9.58
CA ASP A 274 15.73 33.97 -9.98
C ASP A 274 17.15 34.54 -9.67
N GLU A 275 17.39 35.78 -10.04
CA GLU A 275 18.70 36.45 -9.82
C GLU A 275 19.05 36.63 -8.32
N ASN A 276 18.05 36.58 -7.43
CA ASN A 276 18.19 36.67 -5.99
C ASN A 276 18.27 35.31 -5.29
N GLY A 277 18.26 34.21 -6.05
CA GLY A 277 18.31 32.87 -5.50
C GLY A 277 16.97 32.34 -5.00
N GLY A 278 15.84 32.95 -5.42
CA GLY A 278 14.49 32.54 -5.09
C GLY A 278 13.92 31.51 -6.08
N TRP A 279 12.99 30.68 -5.62
CA TRP A 279 12.35 29.68 -6.46
C TRP A 279 11.40 30.28 -7.49
N LEU A 280 11.54 29.88 -8.74
CA LEU A 280 10.58 30.13 -9.82
C LEU A 280 9.78 28.84 -10.12
N ILE A 281 8.48 29.01 -10.34
CA ILE A 281 7.53 27.93 -10.62
C ILE A 281 6.70 28.24 -11.86
N TYR A 282 6.14 27.21 -12.47
CA TYR A 282 5.10 27.37 -13.48
C TYR A 282 3.73 27.54 -12.84
N SER A 283 3.01 28.62 -13.20
CA SER A 283 1.61 28.81 -12.87
C SER A 283 0.70 27.77 -13.56
N LYS A 284 -0.59 27.82 -13.26
CA LYS A 284 -1.60 27.00 -13.95
C LYS A 284 -1.68 27.28 -15.45
N ASP A 285 -1.39 28.51 -15.85
CA ASP A 285 -1.43 29.00 -17.24
C ASP A 285 -0.09 28.80 -17.97
N GLY A 286 0.93 28.28 -17.29
CA GLY A 286 2.25 28.00 -17.83
C GLY A 286 3.22 29.17 -17.76
N GLU A 287 2.87 30.27 -17.13
CA GLU A 287 3.75 31.39 -16.90
C GLU A 287 4.77 31.09 -15.80
N VAL A 288 5.97 31.66 -15.89
CA VAL A 288 6.99 31.55 -14.85
C VAL A 288 6.80 32.67 -13.83
N ILE A 289 6.53 32.30 -12.60
CA ILE A 289 6.29 33.23 -11.49
C ILE A 289 7.12 32.86 -10.26
N PRO A 290 7.43 33.83 -9.38
CA PRO A 290 8.02 33.54 -8.06
C PRO A 290 7.10 32.63 -7.22
N ILE A 291 7.68 31.70 -6.44
CA ILE A 291 6.94 30.70 -5.67
C ILE A 291 6.03 31.31 -4.60
N ASP A 292 6.35 32.48 -4.08
CA ASP A 292 5.55 33.21 -3.09
C ASP A 292 4.24 33.76 -3.67
N LYS A 293 4.13 33.86 -4.99
CA LYS A 293 2.90 34.20 -5.72
C LYS A 293 2.07 32.98 -6.15
N GLY A 294 2.62 31.78 -5.97
CA GLY A 294 1.93 30.53 -6.28
C GLY A 294 0.75 30.25 -5.34
N THR A 295 -0.29 29.70 -5.90
CA THR A 295 -1.52 29.30 -5.21
C THR A 295 -1.74 27.79 -5.29
N ASP A 296 -2.71 27.26 -4.57
CA ASP A 296 -3.06 25.83 -4.67
C ASP A 296 -3.52 25.43 -6.08
N GLU A 297 -4.03 26.38 -6.87
CA GLU A 297 -4.42 26.13 -8.26
C GLU A 297 -3.24 25.91 -9.21
N ASP A 298 -2.03 26.31 -8.82
CA ASP A 298 -0.81 26.13 -9.60
C ASP A 298 -0.15 24.78 -9.34
N LYS A 299 -0.56 24.08 -8.27
CA LYS A 299 -0.05 22.75 -7.94
C LYS A 299 -0.56 21.71 -8.91
N ARG A 300 0.30 20.76 -9.26
CA ARG A 300 0.03 19.64 -10.19
C ARG A 300 0.62 18.35 -9.63
N VAL A 301 0.15 17.23 -10.14
CA VAL A 301 0.82 15.94 -9.92
C VAL A 301 2.19 15.99 -10.60
N VAL A 302 3.25 15.96 -9.79
CA VAL A 302 4.65 16.02 -10.25
C VAL A 302 5.36 14.69 -10.17
N GLY A 303 4.76 13.71 -9.53
CA GLY A 303 5.30 12.36 -9.38
C GLY A 303 4.40 11.46 -8.58
N ASN A 304 4.78 10.20 -8.45
CA ASN A 304 4.08 9.20 -7.65
C ASN A 304 5.10 8.27 -6.98
N GLY A 305 4.96 8.08 -5.67
CA GLY A 305 5.88 7.28 -4.86
C GLY A 305 5.67 5.76 -4.95
N LEU A 306 4.63 5.28 -5.66
CA LEU A 306 4.34 3.86 -5.78
C LEU A 306 4.76 3.33 -7.15
N PRO A 307 5.58 2.26 -7.22
CA PRO A 307 5.99 1.66 -8.48
C PRO A 307 4.80 1.23 -9.35
N LYS A 308 4.90 1.45 -10.66
CA LYS A 308 3.94 0.91 -11.64
C LYS A 308 4.23 -0.54 -11.96
N PHE A 309 5.50 -0.92 -11.90
CA PHE A 309 5.98 -2.26 -12.21
C PHE A 309 7.06 -2.67 -11.20
N THR A 310 6.92 -3.89 -10.66
CA THR A 310 7.91 -4.54 -9.81
C THR A 310 8.31 -5.86 -10.43
N MET A 311 9.57 -6.22 -10.33
CA MET A 311 10.06 -7.50 -10.85
C MET A 311 11.16 -8.10 -10.00
N SER A 312 11.29 -9.41 -10.11
CA SER A 312 12.47 -10.13 -9.67
C SER A 312 12.92 -11.14 -10.72
N LEU A 313 14.24 -11.34 -10.78
CA LEU A 313 14.89 -12.36 -11.59
C LEU A 313 15.74 -13.24 -10.70
N THR A 314 15.58 -14.55 -10.84
CA THR A 314 16.41 -15.55 -10.14
C THR A 314 17.17 -16.35 -11.19
N HIS A 315 18.49 -16.33 -11.11
CA HIS A 315 19.36 -17.21 -11.90
C HIS A 315 19.93 -18.27 -10.99
N ALA A 316 19.58 -19.53 -11.24
CA ALA A 316 20.10 -20.67 -10.52
C ALA A 316 20.94 -21.55 -11.46
N PHE A 317 22.23 -21.62 -11.19
CA PHE A 317 23.18 -22.42 -11.92
C PHE A 317 23.65 -23.58 -11.03
N ARG A 318 23.77 -24.76 -11.61
CA ARG A 318 24.41 -25.91 -10.99
C ARG A 318 25.40 -26.53 -11.98
N TYR A 319 26.63 -26.62 -11.57
CA TYR A 319 27.67 -27.31 -12.33
C TYR A 319 28.33 -28.36 -11.45
N LYS A 320 28.01 -29.65 -11.69
CA LYS A 320 28.45 -30.76 -10.85
C LYS A 320 28.08 -30.50 -9.37
N ASN A 321 29.07 -30.27 -8.53
CA ASN A 321 28.94 -30.04 -7.10
C ASN A 321 28.83 -28.54 -6.72
N TRP A 322 29.00 -27.65 -7.68
CA TRP A 322 28.88 -26.22 -7.49
C TRP A 322 27.47 -25.74 -7.76
N ASP A 323 26.99 -24.81 -6.96
CA ASP A 323 25.74 -24.05 -7.21
C ASP A 323 25.98 -22.54 -7.06
N LEU A 324 25.39 -21.78 -7.96
CA LEU A 324 25.39 -20.32 -7.92
C LEU A 324 23.95 -19.83 -8.05
N ASN A 325 23.50 -19.03 -7.08
CA ASN A 325 22.20 -18.39 -7.11
C ASN A 325 22.37 -16.89 -7.09
N LEU A 326 21.76 -16.19 -8.06
CA LEU A 326 21.73 -14.76 -8.16
C LEU A 326 20.27 -14.30 -8.14
N TYR A 327 19.92 -13.40 -7.23
CA TYR A 327 18.60 -12.85 -7.12
C TYR A 327 18.64 -11.33 -7.33
N PHE A 328 17.94 -10.88 -8.37
CA PHE A 328 17.78 -9.47 -8.70
C PHE A 328 16.39 -9.03 -8.38
N ARG A 329 16.26 -7.77 -7.93
CA ARG A 329 15.00 -7.10 -7.69
C ARG A 329 15.02 -5.71 -8.32
N GLY A 330 13.87 -5.32 -8.92
CA GLY A 330 13.69 -3.99 -9.51
C GLY A 330 12.30 -3.44 -9.28
N ASN A 331 12.24 -2.12 -9.10
CA ASN A 331 11.01 -1.35 -9.07
C ASN A 331 11.12 -0.22 -10.10
N PHE A 332 10.05 0.01 -10.86
CA PHE A 332 10.07 0.91 -12.01
C PHE A 332 8.79 1.76 -12.10
N GLY A 333 8.93 2.93 -12.70
CA GLY A 333 7.83 3.84 -12.99
C GLY A 333 7.32 4.56 -11.75
N TYR A 334 8.23 4.95 -10.83
CA TYR A 334 7.90 5.73 -9.65
C TYR A 334 8.97 6.80 -9.36
N GLN A 335 8.65 7.72 -8.48
CA GLN A 335 9.54 8.79 -8.07
C GLN A 335 9.77 8.76 -6.57
N ILE A 336 10.90 9.30 -6.17
CA ILE A 336 11.26 9.57 -4.77
C ILE A 336 11.25 11.08 -4.57
N TYR A 337 10.68 11.53 -3.48
CA TYR A 337 10.76 12.91 -3.05
C TYR A 337 11.90 13.06 -2.03
N ASP A 338 12.91 13.85 -2.36
CA ASP A 338 14.07 14.05 -1.49
C ASP A 338 13.78 15.09 -0.41
N VAL A 339 13.26 14.58 0.72
CA VAL A 339 12.98 15.40 1.90
C VAL A 339 14.26 15.86 2.58
N HIS A 340 15.34 15.08 2.50
CA HIS A 340 16.61 15.47 3.12
C HIS A 340 17.21 16.69 2.42
N ASP A 341 17.20 16.69 1.08
CA ASP A 341 17.72 17.82 0.32
C ASP A 341 16.83 19.07 0.48
N LEU A 342 15.48 18.89 0.59
CA LEU A 342 14.58 19.99 0.91
C LEU A 342 14.91 20.68 2.25
N TYR A 343 15.20 19.89 3.30
CA TYR A 343 15.42 20.45 4.65
C TYR A 343 16.87 20.84 4.92
N TYR A 344 17.83 20.10 4.39
CA TYR A 344 19.25 20.24 4.72
C TYR A 344 20.13 20.56 3.52
N GLY A 345 19.60 20.52 2.32
CA GLY A 345 20.32 20.83 1.09
C GLY A 345 20.28 22.29 0.67
N LEU A 346 19.71 23.17 1.49
CA LEU A 346 19.57 24.59 1.21
C LEU A 346 20.39 25.44 2.22
N GLN A 347 20.94 26.56 1.76
CA GLN A 347 21.80 27.43 2.59
C GLN A 347 21.03 28.10 3.73
N ASP A 348 19.75 28.37 3.55
CA ASP A 348 18.88 28.97 4.57
C ASP A 348 18.82 28.18 5.89
N ALA A 349 19.10 26.89 5.87
CA ALA A 349 19.15 26.06 7.06
C ALA A 349 20.41 26.24 7.89
N ALA A 350 21.51 26.73 7.28
CA ALA A 350 22.84 26.76 7.87
C ALA A 350 22.97 27.51 9.23
N PRO A 351 22.23 28.61 9.49
CA PRO A 351 22.30 29.26 10.78
C PRO A 351 21.80 28.43 11.96
N ASN A 352 20.95 27.47 11.70
CA ASN A 352 20.20 26.72 12.72
C ASN A 352 20.56 25.25 12.81
N THR A 353 21.15 24.69 11.74
CA THR A 353 21.47 23.25 11.65
C THR A 353 22.60 22.99 10.67
N ASN A 354 23.24 21.82 10.76
CA ASN A 354 24.20 21.38 9.75
C ASN A 354 23.46 21.14 8.41
N VAL A 355 24.12 21.56 7.33
CA VAL A 355 23.60 21.38 5.96
C VAL A 355 24.42 20.36 5.18
N LEU A 356 23.80 19.81 4.15
CA LEU A 356 24.44 18.91 3.19
C LEU A 356 25.43 19.69 2.31
N LYS A 357 26.38 18.97 1.71
CA LYS A 357 27.30 19.56 0.73
C LYS A 357 26.57 20.11 -0.49
N SER A 358 25.42 19.56 -0.84
CA SER A 358 24.56 20.04 -1.93
C SER A 358 24.19 21.51 -1.78
N ALA A 359 24.00 22.01 -0.56
CA ALA A 359 23.69 23.42 -0.30
C ALA A 359 24.72 24.41 -0.88
N TYR A 360 25.99 24.01 -0.96
CA TYR A 360 27.09 24.84 -1.47
C TYR A 360 27.64 24.35 -2.81
N LYS A 361 27.03 23.35 -3.42
CA LYS A 361 27.41 22.80 -4.72
C LYS A 361 26.25 22.85 -5.68
N GLU A 362 25.46 21.77 -5.74
CA GLU A 362 24.35 21.59 -6.67
C GLU A 362 23.27 22.65 -6.47
N ASN A 363 22.99 23.02 -5.21
CA ASN A 363 21.96 23.96 -4.81
C ASN A 363 22.53 25.38 -4.52
N SER A 364 23.79 25.66 -4.87
CA SER A 364 24.47 26.92 -4.51
C SER A 364 23.79 28.17 -5.04
N ALA A 365 23.02 28.07 -6.12
CA ALA A 365 22.23 29.16 -6.67
C ALA A 365 20.97 29.50 -5.86
N ILE A 366 20.56 28.61 -4.93
CA ILE A 366 19.34 28.76 -4.12
C ILE A 366 19.74 29.38 -2.79
N THR A 367 19.64 30.69 -2.69
CA THR A 367 20.12 31.44 -1.52
C THR A 367 19.03 32.04 -0.66
N THR A 368 17.83 32.18 -1.20
CA THR A 368 16.64 32.72 -0.52
C THR A 368 15.46 31.74 -0.55
N GLY A 369 15.76 30.46 -0.73
CA GLY A 369 14.75 29.42 -0.85
C GLY A 369 14.15 29.07 0.49
N LYS A 370 12.90 29.45 0.74
CA LYS A 370 12.12 28.85 1.82
C LYS A 370 11.94 27.36 1.57
N ASN A 371 11.85 26.57 2.63
CA ASN A 371 11.51 25.15 2.55
C ASN A 371 10.05 24.99 2.05
N VAL A 372 9.87 25.09 0.74
CA VAL A 372 8.57 24.95 0.06
C VAL A 372 8.65 23.79 -0.89
N HIS A 373 7.65 22.90 -0.81
CA HIS A 373 7.53 21.78 -1.72
C HIS A 373 7.46 22.24 -3.18
N ASN A 374 8.32 21.68 -4.02
CA ASN A 374 8.27 21.84 -5.47
C ASN A 374 8.91 20.63 -6.15
N SER A 375 8.78 20.53 -7.48
CA SER A 375 9.25 19.36 -8.23
C SER A 375 10.77 19.23 -8.39
N TYR A 376 11.55 20.22 -7.95
CA TYR A 376 13.01 20.14 -7.93
C TYR A 376 13.51 18.93 -7.13
N PHE A 377 12.85 18.62 -6.04
CA PHE A 377 13.17 17.51 -5.15
C PHE A 377 12.55 16.16 -5.55
N VAL A 378 11.96 16.08 -6.74
CA VAL A 378 11.40 14.84 -7.28
C VAL A 378 12.41 14.16 -8.18
N HIS A 379 12.87 12.97 -7.78
CA HIS A 379 13.84 12.19 -8.51
C HIS A 379 13.26 10.89 -9.04
N ASN A 380 13.86 10.34 -10.11
CA ASN A 380 13.52 9.01 -10.57
C ASN A 380 13.90 7.98 -9.50
N GLY A 381 12.94 7.12 -9.16
CA GLY A 381 13.12 6.05 -8.17
C GLY A 381 13.45 4.68 -8.78
N ASP A 382 13.49 4.58 -10.11
CA ASP A 382 13.69 3.30 -10.78
C ASP A 382 15.03 2.66 -10.41
N PHE A 383 14.99 1.41 -10.08
CA PHE A 383 16.22 0.66 -9.80
C PHE A 383 16.08 -0.81 -10.17
N MET A 384 17.23 -1.43 -10.43
CA MET A 384 17.45 -2.88 -10.43
C MET A 384 18.74 -3.17 -9.67
N LYS A 385 18.69 -4.08 -8.71
CA LYS A 385 19.84 -4.44 -7.90
C LYS A 385 19.96 -5.95 -7.70
N LEU A 386 21.18 -6.41 -7.54
CA LEU A 386 21.48 -7.75 -7.06
C LEU A 386 21.33 -7.76 -5.53
N ASP A 387 20.29 -8.41 -5.03
CA ASP A 387 20.00 -8.52 -3.59
C ASP A 387 20.74 -9.69 -2.94
N VAL A 388 20.88 -10.81 -3.67
CA VAL A 388 21.53 -12.02 -3.15
C VAL A 388 22.43 -12.62 -4.23
N ALA A 389 23.65 -12.96 -3.85
CA ALA A 389 24.56 -13.78 -4.62
C ALA A 389 25.14 -14.87 -3.71
N THR A 390 24.75 -16.13 -3.94
CA THR A 390 25.20 -17.27 -3.13
C THR A 390 25.95 -18.24 -4.00
N LEU A 391 27.22 -18.50 -3.67
CA LEU A 391 28.03 -19.57 -4.25
C LEU A 391 28.19 -20.70 -3.26
N GLY A 392 27.80 -21.93 -3.65
CA GLY A 392 27.87 -23.09 -2.84
C GLY A 392 28.69 -24.22 -3.47
N TYR A 393 29.27 -25.05 -2.63
CA TYR A 393 29.92 -26.29 -3.02
C TYR A 393 29.41 -27.43 -2.14
N THR A 394 28.89 -28.48 -2.76
CA THR A 394 28.43 -29.68 -2.07
C THR A 394 29.49 -30.77 -2.17
N TRP A 395 30.07 -31.12 -1.03
CA TRP A 395 31.00 -32.23 -0.93
C TRP A 395 30.21 -33.52 -0.62
N ASN A 396 30.22 -34.48 -1.53
CA ASN A 396 29.67 -35.81 -1.29
C ASN A 396 30.69 -36.60 -0.47
N ILE A 397 30.30 -37.05 0.71
CA ILE A 397 31.14 -37.79 1.66
C ILE A 397 30.56 -39.20 1.74
N ASP A 398 31.33 -40.19 1.29
CA ASP A 398 30.93 -41.59 1.41
C ASP A 398 31.28 -42.10 2.82
N ASN A 399 30.43 -41.74 3.78
CA ASN A 399 30.61 -42.07 5.19
C ASN A 399 29.27 -42.48 5.82
N LYS A 400 29.34 -43.48 6.74
CA LYS A 400 28.18 -44.01 7.48
C LYS A 400 27.35 -42.95 8.24
N TRP A 401 27.96 -41.83 8.63
CA TRP A 401 27.37 -40.82 9.50
C TRP A 401 27.00 -39.49 8.77
N VAL A 402 27.69 -39.18 7.67
CA VAL A 402 27.50 -37.92 6.92
C VAL A 402 27.55 -38.25 5.44
N GLU A 403 26.44 -38.09 4.74
CA GLU A 403 26.36 -38.30 3.29
C GLU A 403 26.84 -37.10 2.48
N LYS A 404 26.57 -35.92 2.97
CA LYS A 404 26.86 -34.64 2.25
C LYS A 404 27.21 -33.54 3.23
N ALA A 405 28.15 -32.69 2.84
CA ALA A 405 28.41 -31.39 3.49
C ALA A 405 28.35 -30.29 2.43
N ARG A 406 27.60 -29.21 2.68
CA ARG A 406 27.54 -28.08 1.78
C ARG A 406 28.15 -26.84 2.44
N PHE A 407 29.12 -26.24 1.77
CA PHE A 407 29.76 -24.99 2.14
C PHE A 407 29.25 -23.91 1.20
N TYR A 408 28.94 -22.71 1.73
CA TYR A 408 28.46 -21.59 0.89
C TYR A 408 28.87 -20.25 1.47
N VAL A 409 28.93 -19.26 0.58
CA VAL A 409 29.11 -17.84 0.88
C VAL A 409 27.98 -17.05 0.21
N THR A 410 27.43 -16.10 0.94
CA THR A 410 26.36 -15.21 0.44
C THR A 410 26.79 -13.77 0.59
#